data_461d24b562c91d24c013acf0c2da1c37
#
_entry.id   461d24b562c91d24c013acf0c2da1c37
#
_cell.length_a   1.000
_cell.length_b   1.000
_cell.length_c   1.000
_cell.angle_alpha   90.00
_cell.angle_beta   90.00
_cell.angle_gamma   90.00
#
_symmetry.space_group_name_H-M   'P 1'
#
loop_
_entity.id
_entity.type
_entity.pdbx_description
1 polymer ?
#
loop_
_entity_poly.entity_id
_entity_poly.type
_entity_poly.pdbx_seq_one_letter_code
_entity_poly.pdbx_strand_id
1 'polypeptide(L)'
;MAEFVMKDMLAKAGIEDFEVASAATSTEEIGNPVYPPARRMLASHGIDCSGKHARQMTERDYEYYDYIVLMDRNNLRNLRWILGDGHDMSKVSLLMDWTSNPRDVADPWYTGNFQATWDDVNEGCRAIIEKLANRPSL
;
A
#
# COMPACT_ATOMS: atom_id res chain seq x y z
N MET A 1 -6.57 0.14 2.15
CA MET A 1 -6.21 0.45 3.56
C MET A 1 -4.84 1.11 3.68
N ALA A 2 -3.81 0.56 3.08
CA ALA A 2 -2.43 1.08 3.22
C ALA A 2 -2.26 2.54 2.77
N GLU A 3 -2.89 2.93 1.66
CA GLU A 3 -2.84 4.31 1.19
C GLU A 3 -3.29 5.30 2.26
N PHE A 4 -4.42 5.01 2.90
CA PHE A 4 -5.01 5.91 3.90
C PHE A 4 -4.26 5.91 5.22
N VAL A 5 -3.72 4.76 5.64
CA VAL A 5 -2.86 4.68 6.81
C VAL A 5 -1.59 5.50 6.59
N MET A 6 -0.96 5.36 5.42
CA MET A 6 0.25 6.11 5.09
C MET A 6 -0.01 7.61 5.08
N LYS A 7 -1.08 8.04 4.43
CA LYS A 7 -1.46 9.47 4.37
C LYS A 7 -1.71 10.03 5.77
N ASP A 8 -2.41 9.28 6.63
CA ASP A 8 -2.68 9.68 7.99
C ASP A 8 -1.40 9.85 8.82
N MET A 9 -0.48 8.87 8.72
CA MET A 9 0.80 8.94 9.42
C MET A 9 1.65 10.13 8.96
N LEU A 10 1.70 10.37 7.65
CA LEU A 10 2.44 11.50 7.09
C LEU A 10 1.87 12.83 7.56
N ALA A 11 0.55 12.98 7.57
CA ALA A 11 -0.11 14.18 8.04
C ALA A 11 0.17 14.44 9.52
N LYS A 12 0.09 13.42 10.36
CA LYS A 12 0.36 13.54 11.80
C LYS A 12 1.82 13.86 12.11
N ALA A 13 2.72 13.43 11.23
CA ALA A 13 4.15 13.72 11.36
C ALA A 13 4.55 15.06 10.72
N GLY A 14 3.63 15.75 10.05
CA GLY A 14 3.91 17.01 9.37
C GLY A 14 4.77 16.87 8.11
N ILE A 15 4.75 15.70 7.48
CA ILE A 15 5.54 15.41 6.29
C ILE A 15 4.67 15.63 5.05
N GLU A 16 5.06 16.55 4.17
CA GLU A 16 4.26 16.99 3.03
C GLU A 16 4.86 16.62 1.66
N ASP A 17 6.08 16.13 1.60
CA ASP A 17 6.82 15.87 0.37
C ASP A 17 6.63 14.45 -0.20
N PHE A 18 5.54 13.79 0.18
CA PHE A 18 5.18 12.47 -0.32
C PHE A 18 3.84 12.52 -1.04
N GLU A 19 3.78 11.88 -2.19
CA GLU A 19 2.54 11.61 -2.90
C GLU A 19 2.22 10.12 -2.78
N VAL A 20 1.06 9.79 -2.24
CA VAL A 20 0.65 8.41 -1.97
C VAL A 20 -0.65 8.12 -2.71
N ALA A 21 -0.65 7.02 -3.44
CA ALA A 21 -1.84 6.53 -4.12
C ALA A 21 -1.85 5.01 -4.07
N SER A 22 -2.97 4.40 -4.39
CA SER A 22 -3.07 2.95 -4.49
C SER A 22 -3.78 2.53 -5.77
N ALA A 23 -3.45 1.33 -6.23
CA ALA A 23 -4.07 0.72 -7.38
C ALA A 23 -4.11 -0.79 -7.18
N ALA A 24 -5.02 -1.46 -7.87
CA ALA A 24 -5.14 -2.91 -7.81
C ALA A 24 -4.34 -3.57 -8.92
N THR A 25 -3.86 -4.77 -8.67
CA THR A 25 -3.20 -5.59 -9.70
C THR A 25 -4.18 -6.51 -10.42
N SER A 26 -5.43 -6.59 -9.96
CA SER A 26 -6.50 -7.34 -10.63
C SER A 26 -7.59 -6.40 -11.13
N THR A 27 -8.49 -6.92 -11.98
CA THR A 27 -9.61 -6.16 -12.53
C THR A 27 -10.92 -6.41 -11.78
N GLU A 28 -10.92 -7.31 -10.80
CA GLU A 28 -12.15 -7.79 -10.15
C GLU A 28 -12.92 -6.70 -9.42
N GLU A 29 -12.21 -5.74 -8.83
CA GLU A 29 -12.80 -4.70 -7.98
C GLU A 29 -12.80 -3.31 -8.62
N ILE A 30 -12.49 -3.20 -9.91
CA ILE A 30 -12.43 -1.88 -10.58
C ILE A 30 -13.75 -1.14 -10.40
N GLY A 31 -13.65 0.11 -9.94
CA GLY A 31 -14.81 0.98 -9.70
C GLY A 31 -15.48 0.78 -8.35
N ASN A 32 -15.16 -0.27 -7.61
CA ASN A 32 -15.77 -0.53 -6.32
C ASN A 32 -15.16 0.37 -5.23
N PRO A 33 -15.98 0.79 -4.23
CA PRO A 33 -15.47 1.52 -3.09
C PRO A 33 -14.64 0.61 -2.18
N VAL A 34 -14.00 1.20 -1.18
CA VAL A 34 -13.26 0.43 -0.17
C VAL A 34 -14.19 -0.60 0.47
N TYR A 35 -13.69 -1.83 0.60
CA TYR A 35 -14.44 -2.95 1.17
C TYR A 35 -14.99 -2.57 2.56
N PRO A 36 -16.29 -2.79 2.84
CA PRO A 36 -16.90 -2.26 4.06
C PRO A 36 -16.21 -2.59 5.38
N PRO A 37 -15.73 -3.82 5.64
CA PRO A 37 -14.98 -4.09 6.87
C PRO A 37 -13.68 -3.30 6.98
N ALA A 38 -12.96 -3.09 5.87
CA ALA A 38 -11.75 -2.25 5.85
C ALA A 38 -12.10 -0.79 6.12
N ARG A 39 -13.18 -0.31 5.52
CA ARG A 39 -13.69 1.05 5.74
C ARG A 39 -14.04 1.28 7.21
N ARG A 40 -14.70 0.31 7.85
CA ARG A 40 -15.04 0.37 9.27
C ARG A 40 -13.79 0.41 10.14
N MET A 41 -12.78 -0.40 9.81
CA MET A 41 -11.51 -0.39 10.54
C MET A 41 -10.83 0.97 10.46
N LEU A 42 -10.76 1.56 9.27
CA LEU A 42 -10.20 2.90 9.07
C LEU A 42 -11.00 3.94 9.88
N ALA A 43 -12.32 3.91 9.78
CA ALA A 43 -13.20 4.83 10.50
C ALA A 43 -13.03 4.73 12.01
N SER A 44 -12.81 3.54 12.55
CA SER A 44 -12.59 3.34 13.99
C SER A 44 -11.32 4.03 14.49
N HIS A 45 -10.39 4.35 13.57
CA HIS A 45 -9.16 5.10 13.87
C HIS A 45 -9.22 6.55 13.37
N GLY A 46 -10.41 7.03 13.01
CA GLY A 46 -10.60 8.41 12.57
C GLY A 46 -10.16 8.68 11.14
N ILE A 47 -10.03 7.65 10.32
CA ILE A 47 -9.57 7.78 8.94
C ILE A 47 -10.75 7.62 7.98
N ASP A 48 -10.99 8.67 7.16
CA ASP A 48 -12.04 8.68 6.15
C ASP A 48 -11.47 8.21 4.80
N CYS A 49 -12.07 7.20 4.21
CA CYS A 49 -11.72 6.71 2.87
C CYS A 49 -12.87 6.86 1.87
N SER A 50 -13.86 7.69 2.19
CA SER A 50 -14.99 7.93 1.28
C SER A 50 -14.50 8.52 -0.05
N GLY A 51 -15.17 8.15 -1.13
CA GLY A 51 -14.82 8.62 -2.47
C GLY A 51 -13.74 7.82 -3.17
N LYS A 52 -13.04 6.92 -2.48
CA LYS A 52 -12.03 6.06 -3.10
C LYS A 52 -12.70 4.89 -3.82
N HIS A 53 -12.30 4.68 -5.07
CA HIS A 53 -12.74 3.54 -5.89
C HIS A 53 -11.52 2.81 -6.42
N ALA A 54 -11.64 1.49 -6.55
CA ALA A 54 -10.54 0.68 -7.05
C ALA A 54 -10.25 1.01 -8.52
N ARG A 55 -8.98 1.13 -8.86
CA ARG A 55 -8.50 1.25 -10.24
C ARG A 55 -7.35 0.29 -10.45
N GLN A 56 -7.13 -0.12 -11.68
CA GLN A 56 -6.03 -1.03 -11.99
C GLN A 56 -4.72 -0.26 -12.15
N MET A 57 -3.63 -0.87 -11.67
CA MET A 57 -2.26 -0.42 -11.88
C MET A 57 -1.94 -0.36 -13.37
N THR A 58 -1.24 0.69 -13.81
CA THR A 58 -0.83 0.88 -15.20
C THR A 58 0.68 1.05 -15.28
N GLU A 59 1.21 0.94 -16.51
CA GLU A 59 2.62 1.20 -16.80
C GLU A 59 3.01 2.65 -16.45
N ARG A 60 2.08 3.59 -16.63
CA ARG A 60 2.29 4.99 -16.25
C ARG A 60 2.51 5.15 -14.75
N ASP A 61 1.78 4.40 -13.94
CA ASP A 61 1.97 4.39 -12.49
C ASP A 61 3.38 3.91 -12.15
N TYR A 62 3.86 2.87 -12.81
CA TYR A 62 5.22 2.37 -12.61
C TYR A 62 6.26 3.45 -12.92
N GLU A 63 6.10 4.19 -13.99
CA GLU A 63 7.04 5.24 -14.39
C GLU A 63 6.99 6.46 -13.47
N TYR A 64 5.79 6.82 -13.03
CA TYR A 64 5.54 8.04 -12.25
C TYR A 64 6.03 7.94 -10.80
N TYR A 65 5.77 6.84 -10.12
CA TYR A 65 6.09 6.70 -8.71
C TYR A 65 7.51 6.19 -8.50
N ASP A 66 8.18 6.71 -7.48
CA ASP A 66 9.54 6.30 -7.11
C ASP A 66 9.57 4.93 -6.44
N TYR A 67 8.51 4.58 -5.73
CA TYR A 67 8.39 3.32 -5.00
C TYR A 67 7.06 2.66 -5.32
N ILE A 68 7.12 1.38 -5.68
CA ILE A 68 5.95 0.54 -5.91
C ILE A 68 5.93 -0.50 -4.80
N VAL A 69 4.96 -0.38 -3.87
CA VAL A 69 4.90 -1.22 -2.68
C VAL A 69 3.69 -2.14 -2.76
N LEU A 70 3.96 -3.43 -2.70
CA LEU A 70 2.94 -4.47 -2.84
C LEU A 70 2.65 -5.12 -1.49
N MET A 71 1.45 -5.66 -1.34
CA MET A 71 1.06 -6.28 -0.07
C MET A 71 1.56 -7.72 0.03
N ASP A 72 1.57 -8.46 -1.08
CA ASP A 72 1.91 -9.87 -1.10
C ASP A 72 2.55 -10.30 -2.42
N ARG A 73 3.02 -11.54 -2.46
CA ARG A 73 3.67 -12.11 -3.64
C ARG A 73 2.71 -12.31 -4.82
N ASN A 74 1.43 -12.45 -4.53
CA ASN A 74 0.41 -12.55 -5.57
C ASN A 74 0.29 -11.23 -6.33
N ASN A 75 0.36 -10.11 -5.63
CA ASN A 75 0.44 -8.79 -6.25
C ASN A 75 1.66 -8.69 -7.17
N LEU A 76 2.81 -9.21 -6.74
CA LEU A 76 4.03 -9.17 -7.55
C LEU A 76 3.88 -9.95 -8.85
N ARG A 77 3.28 -11.13 -8.78
CA ARG A 77 3.01 -11.96 -9.95
C ARG A 77 2.10 -11.24 -10.94
N ASN A 78 1.01 -10.64 -10.44
CA ASN A 78 0.07 -9.89 -11.26
C ASN A 78 0.71 -8.63 -11.85
N LEU A 79 1.56 -7.94 -11.10
CA LEU A 79 2.27 -6.76 -11.59
C LEU A 79 3.17 -7.11 -12.78
N ARG A 80 3.87 -8.24 -12.72
CA ARG A 80 4.70 -8.69 -13.84
C ARG A 80 3.89 -8.93 -15.10
N TRP A 81 2.66 -9.42 -14.95
CA TRP A 81 1.74 -9.55 -16.08
C TRP A 81 1.35 -8.20 -16.69
N ILE A 82 1.07 -7.20 -15.86
CA ILE A 82 0.68 -5.87 -16.30
C ILE A 82 1.82 -5.17 -17.03
N LEU A 83 3.03 -5.24 -16.48
CA LEU A 83 4.19 -4.53 -17.01
C LEU A 83 4.86 -5.27 -18.17
N GLY A 84 4.74 -6.60 -18.22
CA GLY A 84 5.45 -7.42 -19.19
C GLY A 84 6.94 -7.52 -18.89
N ASP A 85 7.67 -8.10 -19.83
CA ASP A 85 9.12 -8.28 -19.70
C ASP A 85 9.87 -6.97 -19.97
N GLY A 86 11.06 -6.86 -19.40
CA GLY A 86 11.96 -5.74 -19.70
C GLY A 86 11.84 -4.54 -18.76
N HIS A 87 10.98 -4.60 -17.77
CA HIS A 87 10.89 -3.55 -16.75
C HIS A 87 11.86 -3.83 -15.60
N ASP A 88 12.52 -2.77 -15.14
CA ASP A 88 13.39 -2.83 -13.96
C ASP A 88 12.52 -2.90 -12.71
N MET A 89 12.69 -3.95 -11.91
CA MET A 89 11.92 -4.17 -10.69
C MET A 89 12.58 -3.58 -9.45
N SER A 90 13.62 -2.75 -9.61
CA SER A 90 14.38 -2.21 -8.47
C SER A 90 13.56 -1.33 -7.55
N LYS A 91 12.52 -0.68 -8.04
CA LYS A 91 11.63 0.16 -7.21
C LYS A 91 10.42 -0.58 -6.65
N VAL A 92 10.33 -1.89 -6.90
CA VAL A 92 9.23 -2.74 -6.42
C VAL A 92 9.67 -3.48 -5.17
N SER A 93 8.82 -3.45 -4.14
CA SER A 93 9.06 -4.16 -2.87
C SER A 93 7.73 -4.58 -2.27
N LEU A 94 7.76 -5.53 -1.35
CA LEU A 94 6.62 -5.83 -0.50
C LEU A 94 6.63 -4.86 0.69
N LEU A 95 5.44 -4.49 1.17
CA LEU A 95 5.32 -3.60 2.33
C LEU A 95 6.12 -4.12 3.52
N MET A 96 5.98 -5.41 3.83
CA MET A 96 6.65 -6.01 4.98
C MET A 96 8.15 -6.24 4.79
N ASP A 97 8.68 -6.08 3.56
CA ASP A 97 10.13 -6.09 3.32
C ASP A 97 10.85 -4.91 4.01
N TRP A 98 10.10 -3.85 4.30
CA TRP A 98 10.64 -2.67 5.00
C TRP A 98 10.78 -2.89 6.50
N THR A 99 10.20 -3.95 7.03
CA THR A 99 10.21 -4.30 8.45
C THR A 99 11.32 -5.29 8.78
N SER A 100 11.51 -5.56 10.06
CA SER A 100 12.47 -6.57 10.51
C SER A 100 11.98 -8.01 10.29
N ASN A 101 10.72 -8.19 9.86
CA ASN A 101 10.13 -9.50 9.63
C ASN A 101 9.42 -9.54 8.26
N PRO A 102 10.20 -9.67 7.15
CA PRO A 102 9.63 -9.71 5.80
C PRO A 102 8.63 -10.86 5.63
N ARG A 103 7.45 -10.53 5.13
CA ARG A 103 6.37 -11.48 4.88
C ARG A 103 5.28 -10.82 4.05
N ASP A 104 4.29 -11.58 3.63
CA ASP A 104 3.08 -11.02 3.04
C ASP A 104 2.22 -10.36 4.13
N VAL A 105 1.50 -9.30 3.77
CA VAL A 105 0.49 -8.72 4.66
C VAL A 105 -0.64 -9.73 4.82
N ALA A 106 -1.14 -9.91 6.05
CA ALA A 106 -2.24 -10.82 6.32
C ALA A 106 -3.46 -10.43 5.49
N ASP A 107 -4.02 -11.41 4.75
CA ASP A 107 -5.19 -11.21 3.90
C ASP A 107 -6.46 -11.55 4.70
N PRO A 108 -7.31 -10.56 5.00
CA PRO A 108 -8.50 -10.78 5.81
C PRO A 108 -9.55 -11.66 5.13
N TRP A 109 -9.50 -11.84 3.81
CA TRP A 109 -10.38 -12.75 3.10
C TRP A 109 -10.17 -14.20 3.54
N TYR A 110 -8.91 -14.58 3.85
CA TYR A 110 -8.57 -15.93 4.27
C TYR A 110 -8.61 -16.09 5.79
N THR A 111 -8.16 -15.07 6.53
CA THR A 111 -8.06 -15.16 7.98
C THR A 111 -9.32 -14.69 8.71
N GLY A 112 -10.14 -13.84 8.06
CA GLY A 112 -11.25 -13.16 8.70
C GLY A 112 -10.82 -12.13 9.74
N ASN A 113 -9.53 -11.86 9.85
CA ASN A 113 -8.95 -11.02 10.91
C ASN A 113 -8.41 -9.71 10.34
N PHE A 114 -9.27 -8.69 10.30
CA PHE A 114 -8.88 -7.35 9.86
C PHE A 114 -7.91 -6.66 10.81
N GLN A 115 -7.89 -7.06 12.08
CA GLN A 115 -6.93 -6.50 13.03
C GLN A 115 -5.49 -6.88 12.67
N ALA A 116 -5.26 -8.13 12.25
CA ALA A 116 -3.93 -8.56 11.81
C ALA A 116 -3.47 -7.79 10.59
N THR A 117 -4.38 -7.54 9.63
CA THR A 117 -4.08 -6.72 8.45
C THR A 117 -3.75 -5.29 8.85
N TRP A 118 -4.54 -4.71 9.74
CA TRP A 118 -4.32 -3.37 10.27
C TRP A 118 -2.94 -3.25 10.92
N ASP A 119 -2.58 -4.20 11.78
CA ASP A 119 -1.30 -4.20 12.47
C ASP A 119 -0.13 -4.28 11.50
N ASP A 120 -0.22 -5.18 10.50
CA ASP A 120 0.82 -5.32 9.47
C ASP A 120 0.97 -4.05 8.64
N VAL A 121 -0.15 -3.47 8.20
CA VAL A 121 -0.14 -2.24 7.40
C VAL A 121 0.48 -1.08 8.18
N ASN A 122 0.13 -0.94 9.45
CA ASN A 122 0.72 0.11 10.30
C ASN A 122 2.21 -0.10 10.50
N GLU A 123 2.64 -1.32 10.78
CA GLU A 123 4.06 -1.65 10.94
C GLU A 123 4.85 -1.32 9.67
N GLY A 124 4.34 -1.75 8.51
CA GLY A 124 5.00 -1.51 7.23
C GLY A 124 5.07 -0.05 6.86
N CYS A 125 3.98 0.68 7.00
CA CYS A 125 3.94 2.13 6.70
C CYS A 125 4.88 2.90 7.61
N ARG A 126 4.92 2.57 8.89
CA ARG A 126 5.85 3.20 9.85
C ARG A 126 7.30 2.93 9.46
N ALA A 127 7.61 1.71 9.05
CA ALA A 127 8.97 1.35 8.63
C ALA A 127 9.41 2.14 7.38
N ILE A 128 8.52 2.33 6.42
CA ILE A 128 8.80 3.13 5.22
C ILE A 128 9.10 4.57 5.61
N ILE A 129 8.27 5.17 6.45
CA ILE A 129 8.44 6.55 6.89
C ILE A 129 9.78 6.72 7.62
N GLU A 130 10.13 5.80 8.51
CA GLU A 130 11.39 5.84 9.23
C GLU A 130 12.58 5.80 8.28
N LYS A 131 12.53 4.99 7.23
CA LYS A 131 13.64 4.84 6.29
C LYS A 131 13.74 5.99 5.28
N LEU A 132 12.62 6.54 4.84
CA LEU A 132 12.60 7.58 3.81
C LEU A 132 12.58 8.99 4.38
N ALA A 133 11.83 9.24 5.43
CA ALA A 133 11.67 10.57 6.00
C ALA A 133 12.82 10.97 6.92
N ASN A 134 13.49 10.02 7.56
CA ASN A 134 14.61 10.25 8.46
C ASN A 134 15.97 10.21 7.74
N ARG A 135 15.98 10.40 6.43
CA ARG A 135 17.21 10.51 5.67
C ARG A 135 17.99 11.75 6.13
N PRO A 136 19.33 11.63 6.32
CA PRO A 136 20.14 12.82 6.55
C PRO A 136 19.98 13.77 5.35
N SER A 137 19.75 15.03 5.62
CA SER A 137 19.79 16.05 4.57
C SER A 137 21.21 16.11 4.01
N LEU A 138 21.30 15.94 2.74
CA LEU A 138 22.58 16.11 2.05
C LEU A 138 22.83 17.57 1.72
#